data_3027df1f63e927b7fe71549c64494ea4
#
_entry.id   3027df1f63e927b7fe71549c64494ea4
#
_cell.length_a   1.000
_cell.length_b   1.000
_cell.length_c   1.000
_cell.angle_alpha   90.00
_cell.angle_beta   90.00
_cell.angle_gamma   90.00
#
_symmetry.space_group_name_H-M   'P 1'
#
loop_
_entity.id
_entity.type
_entity.pdbx_description
1 polymer ?
#
loop_
_entity_poly.entity_id
_entity_poly.type
_entity_poly.pdbx_seq_one_letter_code
_entity_poly.pdbx_strand_id
1 'polypeptide(L)'
;MDTDTFQSSSVTFDSIDSALADIKAGRSIVVVDDENRENEGDLICAAQFATPSMINFMAVEARGLICLAMTGDRLDDLDLPLMVSKNTDSNQTAFTVSIDASPKLGVTTGISAEDRARTIQVAINPASIPEDLVRPGHIFPLRARVGGVLKRAGHTEAGVDLARLAGLYPAGVICEIQNPNGSMARLPELVKYAQEHDLKLISIADLISYRLQHDRFVYRESVCQFPSQFGEFKIYAYRNALDNTEHLAIVKGDPSELASKPALVRMHSECLTGDALGSLRCDCRMQLQAALKMIEAHGLGVVVYLRQEGRGIGLVNKLKAYTLQDMGLDTVEANERLGFPADLRDYGMGAQILNDLSIKQIRLITNNPRKIAGLKGYGLEIVDRLPLLIEATDYNSQYLATKAQKLGHLLLQTYLVTVAVSWSQGAISPEAQQEKLDKIRYLAKEQDFLVQEEARPIAIALFSNSQLIFHLGFDQSNLASANWYQDCTHPYLQGILKILDQLTDWQDLSLLEFLIAPGDDPMSGLQIKLDRQYLTQKPSQFCGEIESQIIYSFSPKQD
;
A
#
# COMPACT_ATOMS: atom_id res chain seq x y z
N MET A 1 -11.59 14.57 -43.83
CA MET A 1 -10.52 14.56 -42.80
C MET A 1 -11.12 13.90 -41.59
N ASP A 2 -11.04 12.58 -41.58
CA ASP A 2 -11.62 11.75 -40.53
C ASP A 2 -10.65 11.75 -39.33
N THR A 3 -11.10 12.27 -38.23
CA THR A 3 -10.41 12.20 -36.94
C THR A 3 -10.78 10.84 -36.31
N ASP A 4 -9.97 9.83 -36.57
CA ASP A 4 -10.03 8.57 -35.84
C ASP A 4 -9.72 8.82 -34.37
N THR A 5 -10.78 8.84 -33.55
CA THR A 5 -10.69 8.74 -32.10
C THR A 5 -10.25 7.33 -31.75
N PHE A 6 -8.96 7.14 -31.48
CA PHE A 6 -8.45 5.95 -30.82
C PHE A 6 -9.07 5.84 -29.42
N GLN A 7 -10.11 4.99 -29.31
CA GLN A 7 -10.53 4.48 -28.02
C GLN A 7 -9.37 3.63 -27.48
N SER A 8 -8.82 4.00 -26.33
CA SER A 8 -7.88 3.18 -25.58
C SER A 8 -8.62 1.95 -25.05
N SER A 9 -8.62 0.85 -25.84
CA SER A 9 -8.99 -0.45 -25.34
C SER A 9 -7.95 -0.83 -24.28
N SER A 10 -8.37 -0.97 -23.02
CA SER A 10 -7.51 -1.49 -21.96
C SER A 10 -7.02 -2.87 -22.37
N VAL A 11 -5.70 -3.03 -22.54
CA VAL A 11 -5.06 -4.31 -22.78
C VAL A 11 -5.34 -5.20 -21.58
N THR A 12 -5.89 -6.38 -21.79
CA THR A 12 -6.13 -7.36 -20.73
C THR A 12 -4.99 -8.37 -20.76
N PHE A 13 -4.20 -8.41 -19.68
CA PHE A 13 -3.17 -9.43 -19.45
C PHE A 13 -3.81 -10.74 -19.00
N ASP A 14 -3.16 -11.85 -19.33
CA ASP A 14 -3.52 -13.17 -18.83
C ASP A 14 -3.15 -13.30 -17.34
N SER A 15 -3.81 -14.23 -16.63
CA SER A 15 -3.46 -14.50 -15.23
C SER A 15 -2.11 -15.21 -15.11
N ILE A 16 -1.37 -14.93 -14.04
CA ILE A 16 -0.09 -15.60 -13.77
C ILE A 16 -0.28 -17.10 -13.64
N ASP A 17 -1.37 -17.59 -13.02
CA ASP A 17 -1.66 -19.03 -12.92
C ASP A 17 -1.80 -19.68 -14.28
N SER A 18 -2.46 -19.03 -15.26
CA SER A 18 -2.59 -19.54 -16.61
C SER A 18 -1.26 -19.58 -17.35
N ALA A 19 -0.43 -18.55 -17.16
CA ALA A 19 0.93 -18.49 -17.72
C ALA A 19 1.84 -19.58 -17.11
N LEU A 20 1.77 -19.80 -15.79
CA LEU A 20 2.50 -20.87 -15.11
C LEU A 20 2.08 -22.27 -15.60
N ALA A 21 0.78 -22.47 -15.90
CA ALA A 21 0.31 -23.72 -16.48
C ALA A 21 0.93 -23.97 -17.87
N ASP A 22 1.06 -22.93 -18.70
CA ASP A 22 1.69 -23.01 -20.01
C ASP A 22 3.19 -23.30 -19.91
N ILE A 23 3.91 -22.57 -19.06
CA ILE A 23 5.33 -22.83 -18.76
C ILE A 23 5.55 -24.28 -18.30
N LYS A 24 4.69 -24.76 -17.39
CA LYS A 24 4.76 -26.14 -16.88
C LYS A 24 4.46 -27.17 -17.96
N ALA A 25 3.64 -26.85 -18.95
CA ALA A 25 3.34 -27.68 -20.10
C ALA A 25 4.42 -27.62 -21.21
N GLY A 26 5.50 -26.83 -21.02
CA GLY A 26 6.56 -26.63 -21.99
C GLY A 26 6.24 -25.65 -23.11
N ARG A 27 5.21 -24.81 -22.94
CA ARG A 27 4.88 -23.72 -23.87
C ARG A 27 5.64 -22.45 -23.48
N SER A 28 5.88 -21.61 -24.46
CA SER A 28 6.39 -20.25 -24.22
C SER A 28 5.23 -19.28 -23.95
N ILE A 29 5.57 -18.16 -23.31
CA ILE A 29 4.67 -17.03 -23.07
C ILE A 29 5.36 -15.73 -23.46
N VAL A 30 4.60 -14.67 -23.63
CA VAL A 30 5.11 -13.30 -23.79
C VAL A 30 5.08 -12.59 -22.43
N VAL A 31 6.19 -11.99 -22.05
CA VAL A 31 6.31 -11.22 -20.82
C VAL A 31 6.74 -9.81 -21.18
N VAL A 32 6.01 -8.79 -20.68
CA VAL A 32 6.33 -7.37 -20.92
C VAL A 32 6.82 -6.71 -19.64
N ASP A 33 7.75 -5.80 -19.77
CA ASP A 33 8.22 -4.95 -18.68
C ASP A 33 7.54 -3.58 -18.67
N ASP A 34 7.96 -2.70 -17.74
CA ASP A 34 7.39 -1.36 -17.56
C ASP A 34 7.81 -0.44 -18.71
N GLU A 35 6.89 0.43 -19.16
CA GLU A 35 7.14 1.42 -20.22
C GLU A 35 8.26 2.41 -19.90
N ASN A 36 8.56 2.62 -18.60
CA ASN A 36 9.65 3.49 -18.13
C ASN A 36 10.98 2.73 -17.94
N ARG A 37 11.03 1.40 -18.24
CA ARG A 37 12.24 0.60 -18.15
C ARG A 37 12.81 0.34 -19.55
N GLU A 38 12.61 -0.82 -20.16
CA GLU A 38 13.00 -1.14 -21.53
C GLU A 38 11.82 -0.94 -22.48
N ASN A 39 10.60 -1.06 -21.96
CA ASN A 39 9.34 -1.03 -22.70
C ASN A 39 9.35 -2.09 -23.82
N GLU A 40 9.76 -3.31 -23.50
CA GLU A 40 9.94 -4.42 -24.42
C GLU A 40 9.13 -5.63 -23.98
N GLY A 41 9.08 -6.63 -24.84
CA GLY A 41 8.50 -7.93 -24.53
C GLY A 41 9.42 -9.05 -24.97
N ASP A 42 9.59 -10.03 -24.08
CA ASP A 42 10.35 -11.23 -24.34
C ASP A 42 9.47 -12.45 -24.50
N LEU A 43 9.83 -13.31 -25.41
CA LEU A 43 9.35 -14.69 -25.47
C LEU A 43 10.12 -15.50 -24.43
N ILE A 44 9.42 -16.10 -23.47
CA ILE A 44 10.02 -16.84 -22.36
C ILE A 44 9.51 -18.27 -22.33
N CYS A 45 10.44 -19.24 -22.18
CA CYS A 45 10.11 -20.63 -21.85
C CYS A 45 11.02 -21.17 -20.75
N ALA A 46 10.59 -22.21 -20.02
CA ALA A 46 11.48 -22.90 -19.09
C ALA A 46 12.63 -23.60 -19.84
N ALA A 47 13.86 -23.39 -19.39
CA ALA A 47 15.05 -23.97 -20.04
C ALA A 47 15.02 -25.50 -20.14
N GLN A 48 14.31 -26.16 -19.22
CA GLN A 48 14.07 -27.59 -19.23
C GLN A 48 13.34 -28.09 -20.52
N PHE A 49 12.55 -27.22 -21.14
CA PHE A 49 11.81 -27.49 -22.37
C PHE A 49 12.40 -26.81 -23.60
N ALA A 50 13.64 -26.32 -23.54
CA ALA A 50 14.35 -25.77 -24.67
C ALA A 50 14.67 -26.86 -25.69
N THR A 51 13.76 -27.11 -26.62
CA THR A 51 13.92 -28.05 -27.75
C THR A 51 14.47 -27.32 -28.97
N PRO A 52 15.04 -28.04 -29.99
CA PRO A 52 15.43 -27.38 -31.23
C PRO A 52 14.30 -26.61 -31.92
N SER A 53 13.07 -27.11 -31.86
CA SER A 53 11.90 -26.42 -32.43
C SER A 53 11.59 -25.11 -31.67
N MET A 54 11.69 -25.09 -30.34
CA MET A 54 11.49 -23.88 -29.54
C MET A 54 12.59 -22.84 -29.85
N ILE A 55 13.83 -23.25 -29.90
CA ILE A 55 14.95 -22.35 -30.23
C ILE A 55 14.80 -21.81 -31.67
N ASN A 56 14.35 -22.64 -32.60
CA ASN A 56 14.08 -22.17 -33.96
C ASN A 56 12.90 -21.19 -34.00
N PHE A 57 11.84 -21.44 -33.23
CA PHE A 57 10.71 -20.51 -33.11
C PHE A 57 11.17 -19.14 -32.57
N MET A 58 11.97 -19.13 -31.50
CA MET A 58 12.55 -17.89 -30.96
C MET A 58 13.40 -17.15 -32.01
N ALA A 59 14.24 -17.87 -32.74
CA ALA A 59 15.13 -17.26 -33.74
C ALA A 59 14.36 -16.67 -34.94
N VAL A 60 13.27 -17.31 -35.38
CA VAL A 60 12.50 -16.91 -36.57
C VAL A 60 11.43 -15.88 -36.23
N GLU A 61 10.67 -16.14 -35.18
CA GLU A 61 9.48 -15.34 -34.86
C GLU A 61 9.78 -14.21 -33.87
N ALA A 62 10.63 -14.44 -32.84
CA ALA A 62 11.01 -13.37 -31.92
C ALA A 62 12.16 -12.50 -32.45
N ARG A 63 13.16 -13.05 -33.14
CA ARG A 63 14.28 -12.35 -33.83
C ARG A 63 15.28 -11.67 -32.90
N GLY A 64 15.14 -11.81 -31.59
CA GLY A 64 16.02 -11.23 -30.57
C GLY A 64 17.24 -12.10 -30.26
N LEU A 65 17.96 -11.74 -29.22
CA LEU A 65 19.10 -12.50 -28.72
C LEU A 65 18.62 -13.62 -27.80
N ILE A 66 18.86 -14.88 -28.17
CA ILE A 66 18.49 -16.00 -27.32
C ILE A 66 19.45 -16.10 -26.15
N CYS A 67 18.95 -15.84 -24.95
CA CYS A 67 19.68 -15.84 -23.69
C CYS A 67 19.19 -16.92 -22.74
N LEU A 68 20.07 -17.40 -21.85
CA LEU A 68 19.77 -18.38 -20.83
C LEU A 68 19.84 -17.73 -19.44
N ALA A 69 18.69 -17.36 -18.87
CA ALA A 69 18.60 -16.83 -17.52
C ALA A 69 18.77 -17.96 -16.49
N MET A 70 19.72 -17.81 -15.57
CA MET A 70 20.08 -18.82 -14.56
C MET A 70 20.33 -18.20 -13.19
N THR A 71 20.25 -19.04 -12.15
CA THR A 71 20.66 -18.65 -10.79
C THR A 71 22.16 -18.41 -10.72
N GLY A 72 22.59 -17.51 -9.79
CA GLY A 72 24.00 -17.23 -9.56
C GLY A 72 24.77 -18.49 -9.17
N ASP A 73 24.24 -19.29 -8.25
CA ASP A 73 24.88 -20.52 -7.75
C ASP A 73 25.20 -21.48 -8.91
N ARG A 74 24.27 -21.68 -9.83
CA ARG A 74 24.51 -22.57 -10.97
C ARG A 74 25.59 -22.04 -11.92
N LEU A 75 25.63 -20.73 -12.13
CA LEU A 75 26.68 -20.11 -12.94
C LEU A 75 28.05 -20.25 -12.26
N ASP A 76 28.09 -20.13 -10.94
CA ASP A 76 29.33 -20.34 -10.17
C ASP A 76 29.77 -21.80 -10.20
N ASP A 77 28.87 -22.79 -10.08
CA ASP A 77 29.16 -24.22 -10.25
C ASP A 77 29.78 -24.56 -11.62
N LEU A 78 29.36 -23.81 -12.67
CA LEU A 78 29.86 -24.00 -14.02
C LEU A 78 31.08 -23.13 -14.36
N ASP A 79 31.62 -22.35 -13.39
CA ASP A 79 32.73 -21.42 -13.57
C ASP A 79 32.46 -20.44 -14.73
N LEU A 80 31.27 -19.79 -14.72
CA LEU A 80 30.84 -18.79 -15.72
C LEU A 80 30.89 -17.38 -15.13
N PRO A 81 32.05 -16.70 -15.21
CA PRO A 81 32.21 -15.34 -14.70
C PRO A 81 31.43 -14.32 -15.56
N LEU A 82 31.21 -13.15 -14.99
CA LEU A 82 30.66 -12.03 -15.74
C LEU A 82 31.53 -11.69 -16.96
N MET A 83 30.89 -11.35 -18.07
CA MET A 83 31.55 -10.99 -19.34
C MET A 83 32.47 -9.78 -19.20
N VAL A 84 32.14 -8.87 -18.28
CA VAL A 84 32.91 -7.65 -18.01
C VAL A 84 33.12 -7.46 -16.51
N SER A 85 34.30 -6.97 -16.13
CA SER A 85 34.62 -6.65 -14.73
C SER A 85 33.88 -5.43 -14.20
N LYS A 86 33.51 -4.48 -15.09
CA LYS A 86 32.74 -3.28 -14.79
C LYS A 86 31.56 -3.19 -15.75
N ASN A 87 30.37 -3.45 -15.24
CA ASN A 87 29.17 -3.26 -16.03
C ASN A 87 28.80 -1.78 -16.10
N THR A 88 28.65 -1.23 -17.31
CA THR A 88 28.27 0.17 -17.59
C THR A 88 26.90 0.27 -18.25
N ASP A 89 26.21 -0.87 -18.42
CA ASP A 89 24.84 -0.90 -18.94
C ASP A 89 23.88 -0.20 -17.98
N SER A 90 22.95 0.58 -18.52
CA SER A 90 21.94 1.33 -17.75
C SER A 90 21.04 0.40 -16.95
N ASN A 91 20.69 -0.75 -17.50
CA ASN A 91 19.84 -1.77 -16.89
C ASN A 91 20.64 -2.78 -16.06
N GLN A 92 21.99 -2.69 -16.11
CA GLN A 92 22.93 -3.55 -15.41
C GLN A 92 22.67 -5.06 -15.65
N THR A 93 22.31 -5.43 -16.89
CA THR A 93 22.08 -6.81 -17.29
C THR A 93 23.38 -7.60 -17.11
N ALA A 94 23.30 -8.68 -16.32
CA ALA A 94 24.48 -9.40 -15.86
C ALA A 94 24.85 -10.53 -16.84
N PHE A 95 25.33 -10.18 -18.03
CA PHE A 95 25.88 -11.14 -18.98
C PHE A 95 27.09 -11.84 -18.41
N THR A 96 27.14 -13.17 -18.55
CA THR A 96 28.34 -13.98 -18.33
C THR A 96 29.02 -14.27 -19.66
N VAL A 97 30.19 -14.91 -19.61
CA VAL A 97 30.85 -15.39 -20.84
C VAL A 97 29.90 -16.32 -21.61
N SER A 98 29.84 -16.15 -22.95
CA SER A 98 29.01 -17.01 -23.80
C SER A 98 29.57 -18.44 -23.86
N ILE A 99 28.69 -19.40 -24.10
CA ILE A 99 29.01 -20.85 -24.01
C ILE A 99 28.47 -21.62 -25.20
N ASP A 100 29.13 -22.74 -25.48
CA ASP A 100 28.56 -23.88 -26.22
C ASP A 100 28.86 -25.16 -25.43
N ALA A 101 28.06 -26.21 -25.60
CA ALA A 101 28.43 -27.49 -25.04
C ALA A 101 29.64 -28.10 -25.79
N SER A 102 30.42 -28.88 -25.09
CA SER A 102 31.60 -29.57 -25.68
C SER A 102 31.20 -30.41 -26.90
N PRO A 103 32.03 -30.47 -27.94
CA PRO A 103 31.81 -31.35 -29.09
C PRO A 103 31.63 -32.83 -28.69
N LYS A 104 32.20 -33.24 -27.57
CA LYS A 104 32.01 -34.60 -26.99
C LYS A 104 30.55 -34.89 -26.62
N LEU A 105 29.75 -33.84 -26.40
CA LEU A 105 28.33 -33.92 -26.08
C LEU A 105 27.42 -33.73 -27.31
N GLY A 106 27.97 -33.77 -28.50
CA GLY A 106 27.22 -33.78 -29.77
C GLY A 106 26.91 -32.42 -30.35
N VAL A 107 27.60 -31.35 -29.93
CA VAL A 107 27.53 -30.01 -30.52
C VAL A 107 28.52 -29.90 -31.67
N THR A 108 28.13 -29.28 -32.79
CA THR A 108 28.96 -29.11 -33.98
C THR A 108 29.62 -27.71 -33.99
N THR A 109 28.96 -26.72 -34.62
CA THR A 109 29.45 -25.34 -34.68
C THR A 109 28.87 -24.46 -33.58
N GLY A 110 27.87 -24.92 -32.83
CA GLY A 110 27.22 -24.21 -31.75
C GLY A 110 26.02 -23.36 -32.13
N ILE A 111 25.92 -22.87 -33.38
CA ILE A 111 24.91 -21.86 -33.77
C ILE A 111 23.56 -22.46 -34.19
N SER A 112 23.51 -23.73 -34.59
CA SER A 112 22.24 -24.35 -35.02
C SER A 112 21.22 -24.39 -33.88
N ALA A 113 19.93 -24.46 -34.19
CA ALA A 113 18.88 -24.58 -33.17
C ALA A 113 19.08 -25.86 -32.32
N GLU A 114 19.59 -26.93 -32.92
CA GLU A 114 19.93 -28.19 -32.25
C GLU A 114 21.10 -28.01 -31.28
N ASP A 115 22.20 -27.37 -31.74
CA ASP A 115 23.39 -27.14 -30.92
C ASP A 115 23.08 -26.21 -29.73
N ARG A 116 22.31 -25.12 -29.96
CA ARG A 116 21.89 -24.20 -28.89
C ARG A 116 20.98 -24.87 -27.88
N ALA A 117 19.99 -25.66 -28.33
CA ALA A 117 19.14 -26.45 -27.44
C ALA A 117 19.97 -27.44 -26.61
N ARG A 118 20.91 -28.12 -27.24
CA ARG A 118 21.83 -29.05 -26.55
C ARG A 118 22.68 -28.32 -25.51
N THR A 119 23.23 -27.16 -25.84
CA THR A 119 24.02 -26.34 -24.92
C THR A 119 23.20 -25.95 -23.68
N ILE A 120 21.94 -25.52 -23.89
CA ILE A 120 21.04 -25.19 -22.78
C ILE A 120 20.79 -26.41 -21.88
N GLN A 121 20.51 -27.58 -22.48
CA GLN A 121 20.28 -28.81 -21.71
C GLN A 121 21.52 -29.24 -20.90
N VAL A 122 22.71 -29.07 -21.46
CA VAL A 122 23.99 -29.34 -20.72
C VAL A 122 24.15 -28.33 -19.57
N ALA A 123 23.92 -27.05 -19.81
CA ALA A 123 24.08 -26.00 -18.80
C ALA A 123 23.17 -26.19 -17.57
N ILE A 124 21.92 -26.62 -17.77
CA ILE A 124 20.96 -26.83 -16.68
C ILE A 124 21.04 -28.21 -16.02
N ASN A 125 21.79 -29.16 -16.60
CA ASN A 125 21.94 -30.51 -16.02
C ASN A 125 22.80 -30.44 -14.75
N PRO A 126 22.27 -30.81 -13.57
CA PRO A 126 23.03 -30.75 -12.32
C PRO A 126 24.34 -31.54 -12.31
N ALA A 127 24.46 -32.58 -13.15
CA ALA A 127 25.64 -33.42 -13.26
C ALA A 127 26.73 -32.80 -14.17
N SER A 128 26.45 -31.76 -14.92
CA SER A 128 27.42 -31.10 -15.80
C SER A 128 28.43 -30.29 -15.00
N ILE A 129 29.68 -30.38 -15.43
CA ILE A 129 30.88 -29.73 -14.88
C ILE A 129 31.41 -28.65 -15.85
N PRO A 130 32.30 -27.74 -15.42
CA PRO A 130 32.86 -26.68 -16.26
C PRO A 130 33.45 -27.15 -17.58
N GLU A 131 34.04 -28.36 -17.63
CA GLU A 131 34.70 -28.95 -18.79
C GLU A 131 33.69 -29.46 -19.86
N ASP A 132 32.42 -29.57 -19.49
CA ASP A 132 31.32 -29.89 -20.44
C ASP A 132 30.95 -28.72 -21.34
N LEU A 133 31.43 -27.52 -21.03
CA LEU A 133 31.20 -26.29 -21.74
C LEU A 133 32.48 -25.72 -22.35
N VAL A 134 32.39 -25.17 -23.53
CA VAL A 134 33.44 -24.38 -24.18
C VAL A 134 33.08 -22.89 -24.17
N ARG A 135 34.06 -22.03 -24.17
CA ARG A 135 33.96 -20.57 -24.10
C ARG A 135 34.91 -19.93 -25.12
N PRO A 136 34.50 -18.94 -25.92
CA PRO A 136 33.11 -18.42 -26.07
C PRO A 136 32.22 -19.39 -26.85
N GLY A 137 30.91 -19.08 -26.93
CA GLY A 137 29.91 -19.87 -27.67
C GLY A 137 28.74 -19.00 -28.12
N HIS A 138 27.62 -19.68 -28.44
CA HIS A 138 26.45 -19.06 -29.09
C HIS A 138 25.22 -18.97 -28.16
N ILE A 139 25.32 -19.42 -26.91
CA ILE A 139 24.34 -19.15 -25.87
C ILE A 139 24.94 -18.16 -24.88
N PHE A 140 24.13 -17.18 -24.45
CA PHE A 140 24.48 -16.10 -23.56
C PHE A 140 23.81 -16.31 -22.19
N PRO A 141 24.53 -16.89 -21.19
CA PRO A 141 23.95 -17.02 -19.87
C PRO A 141 23.86 -15.67 -19.17
N LEU A 142 22.74 -15.44 -18.48
CA LEU A 142 22.45 -14.24 -17.70
C LEU A 142 22.30 -14.61 -16.23
N ARG A 143 23.00 -13.88 -15.37
CA ARG A 143 22.93 -14.08 -13.91
C ARG A 143 21.71 -13.34 -13.34
N ALA A 144 20.69 -14.08 -12.95
CA ALA A 144 19.55 -13.52 -12.25
C ALA A 144 19.94 -13.03 -10.83
N ARG A 145 19.35 -11.91 -10.40
CA ARG A 145 19.52 -11.42 -9.03
C ARG A 145 18.84 -12.33 -8.04
N VAL A 146 19.50 -12.58 -6.88
CA VAL A 146 18.86 -13.25 -5.75
C VAL A 146 17.63 -12.44 -5.33
N GLY A 147 16.47 -13.13 -5.18
CA GLY A 147 15.18 -12.47 -4.97
C GLY A 147 14.34 -12.29 -6.24
N GLY A 148 14.91 -12.54 -7.44
CA GLY A 148 14.19 -12.52 -8.71
C GLY A 148 13.56 -11.18 -9.04
N VAL A 149 12.34 -11.18 -9.62
CA VAL A 149 11.64 -9.93 -10.00
C VAL A 149 11.34 -9.00 -8.83
N LEU A 150 11.30 -9.49 -7.60
CA LEU A 150 11.17 -8.66 -6.39
C LEU A 150 12.42 -7.82 -6.12
N LYS A 151 13.56 -8.18 -6.71
CA LYS A 151 14.82 -7.45 -6.55
C LYS A 151 15.21 -6.64 -7.79
N ARG A 152 14.92 -7.16 -8.98
CA ARG A 152 15.12 -6.49 -10.27
C ARG A 152 13.99 -6.88 -11.21
N ALA A 153 13.16 -5.91 -11.59
CA ALA A 153 11.99 -6.12 -12.43
C ALA A 153 12.37 -6.29 -13.92
N GLY A 154 13.14 -7.32 -14.24
CA GLY A 154 13.66 -7.60 -15.59
C GLY A 154 13.32 -9.00 -16.08
N HIS A 155 13.38 -9.19 -17.41
CA HIS A 155 13.07 -10.46 -18.08
C HIS A 155 13.99 -11.61 -17.63
N THR A 156 15.26 -11.33 -17.31
CA THR A 156 16.20 -12.31 -16.73
C THR A 156 15.65 -12.93 -15.46
N GLU A 157 15.21 -12.10 -14.52
CA GLU A 157 14.63 -12.53 -13.25
C GLU A 157 13.29 -13.21 -13.47
N ALA A 158 12.45 -12.67 -14.39
CA ALA A 158 11.15 -13.26 -14.73
C ALA A 158 11.29 -14.68 -15.28
N GLY A 159 12.27 -14.95 -16.16
CA GLY A 159 12.52 -16.27 -16.70
C GLY A 159 12.84 -17.33 -15.63
N VAL A 160 13.69 -16.98 -14.67
CA VAL A 160 14.04 -17.86 -13.54
C VAL A 160 12.85 -18.05 -12.61
N ASP A 161 12.12 -16.97 -12.28
CA ASP A 161 10.99 -17.03 -11.36
C ASP A 161 9.82 -17.83 -11.91
N LEU A 162 9.46 -17.64 -13.17
CA LEU A 162 8.39 -18.40 -13.85
C LEU A 162 8.69 -19.90 -13.87
N ALA A 163 9.93 -20.29 -14.20
CA ALA A 163 10.34 -21.68 -14.15
C ALA A 163 10.23 -22.25 -12.73
N ARG A 164 10.74 -21.54 -11.73
CA ARG A 164 10.68 -21.93 -10.32
C ARG A 164 9.24 -22.06 -9.80
N LEU A 165 8.38 -21.06 -10.11
CA LEU A 165 6.97 -21.06 -9.70
C LEU A 165 6.17 -22.19 -10.37
N ALA A 166 6.53 -22.55 -11.60
CA ALA A 166 5.96 -23.72 -12.29
C ALA A 166 6.44 -25.07 -11.73
N GLY A 167 7.37 -25.08 -10.73
CA GLY A 167 7.96 -26.29 -10.15
C GLY A 167 9.00 -26.96 -11.03
N LEU A 168 9.62 -26.20 -11.93
CA LEU A 168 10.66 -26.66 -12.86
C LEU A 168 12.05 -26.21 -12.40
N TYR A 169 13.10 -26.66 -13.09
CA TYR A 169 14.46 -26.19 -12.84
C TYR A 169 14.51 -24.67 -12.99
N PRO A 170 15.11 -23.91 -12.03
CA PRO A 170 15.06 -22.44 -11.99
C PRO A 170 15.98 -21.80 -13.05
N ALA A 171 15.63 -22.00 -14.31
CA ALA A 171 16.28 -21.42 -15.48
C ALA A 171 15.27 -21.19 -16.58
N GLY A 172 15.36 -20.07 -17.27
CA GLY A 172 14.50 -19.68 -18.39
C GLY A 172 15.29 -19.33 -19.64
N VAL A 173 14.79 -19.71 -20.81
CA VAL A 173 15.27 -19.17 -22.10
C VAL A 173 14.42 -17.96 -22.42
N ILE A 174 15.07 -16.85 -22.70
CA ILE A 174 14.44 -15.57 -23.00
C ILE A 174 14.93 -15.06 -24.35
N CYS A 175 14.08 -14.35 -25.07
CA CYS A 175 14.41 -13.77 -26.37
C CYS A 175 13.51 -12.56 -26.63
N GLU A 176 14.08 -11.40 -26.85
CA GLU A 176 13.36 -10.16 -27.14
C GLU A 176 12.55 -10.31 -28.44
N ILE A 177 11.36 -9.71 -28.49
CA ILE A 177 10.49 -9.75 -29.67
C ILE A 177 10.70 -8.48 -30.50
N GLN A 178 11.10 -8.67 -31.75
CA GLN A 178 11.30 -7.62 -32.74
C GLN A 178 10.23 -7.70 -33.82
N ASN A 179 9.85 -6.53 -34.33
CA ASN A 179 9.04 -6.41 -35.53
C ASN A 179 9.80 -6.93 -36.78
N PRO A 180 9.11 -7.30 -37.87
CA PRO A 180 9.78 -7.74 -39.10
C PRO A 180 10.76 -6.75 -39.72
N ASN A 181 10.63 -5.46 -39.40
CA ASN A 181 11.54 -4.41 -39.84
C ASN A 181 12.80 -4.23 -38.95
N GLY A 182 12.92 -5.06 -37.87
CA GLY A 182 14.04 -5.00 -36.92
C GLY A 182 13.86 -3.99 -35.79
N SER A 183 12.75 -3.25 -35.71
CA SER A 183 12.45 -2.41 -34.55
C SER A 183 11.91 -3.26 -33.39
N MET A 184 12.07 -2.81 -32.16
CA MET A 184 11.51 -3.50 -31.00
C MET A 184 9.98 -3.45 -31.02
N ALA A 185 9.32 -4.59 -30.78
CA ALA A 185 7.88 -4.65 -30.61
C ALA A 185 7.49 -4.01 -29.29
N ARG A 186 6.44 -3.18 -29.30
CA ARG A 186 5.86 -2.54 -28.12
C ARG A 186 4.51 -3.18 -27.80
N LEU A 187 3.91 -2.79 -26.68
CA LEU A 187 2.70 -3.46 -26.18
C LEU A 187 1.60 -3.70 -27.23
N PRO A 188 1.25 -2.74 -28.14
CA PRO A 188 0.25 -2.99 -29.17
C PRO A 188 0.62 -4.08 -30.17
N GLU A 189 1.91 -4.18 -30.56
CA GLU A 189 2.43 -5.22 -31.44
C GLU A 189 2.55 -6.55 -30.70
N LEU A 190 2.95 -6.54 -29.42
CA LEU A 190 3.08 -7.72 -28.57
C LEU A 190 1.74 -8.41 -28.32
N VAL A 191 0.65 -7.63 -28.16
CA VAL A 191 -0.71 -8.18 -28.07
C VAL A 191 -1.08 -8.95 -29.34
N LYS A 192 -0.79 -8.37 -30.52
CA LYS A 192 -1.04 -9.04 -31.81
C LYS A 192 -0.19 -10.31 -31.96
N TYR A 193 1.10 -10.19 -31.64
CA TYR A 193 2.04 -11.31 -31.68
C TYR A 193 1.56 -12.47 -30.80
N ALA A 194 1.14 -12.18 -29.56
CA ALA A 194 0.62 -13.19 -28.64
C ALA A 194 -0.65 -13.87 -29.19
N GLN A 195 -1.55 -13.10 -29.81
CA GLN A 195 -2.76 -13.64 -30.44
C GLN A 195 -2.45 -14.49 -31.68
N GLU A 196 -1.53 -14.04 -32.54
CA GLU A 196 -1.14 -14.76 -33.76
C GLU A 196 -0.49 -16.12 -33.46
N HIS A 197 0.24 -16.21 -32.35
CA HIS A 197 0.96 -17.43 -31.95
C HIS A 197 0.29 -18.22 -30.83
N ASP A 198 -0.94 -17.85 -30.42
CA ASP A 198 -1.69 -18.48 -29.31
C ASP A 198 -0.87 -18.56 -28.02
N LEU A 199 -0.23 -17.43 -27.64
CA LEU A 199 0.61 -17.30 -26.48
C LEU A 199 -0.08 -16.48 -25.38
N LYS A 200 0.20 -16.81 -24.12
CA LYS A 200 -0.19 -15.98 -22.99
C LYS A 200 0.68 -14.73 -22.94
N LEU A 201 0.05 -13.61 -22.56
CA LEU A 201 0.69 -12.30 -22.39
C LEU A 201 0.52 -11.85 -20.93
N ILE A 202 1.63 -11.71 -20.22
CA ILE A 202 1.65 -11.21 -18.82
C ILE A 202 2.60 -10.02 -18.67
N SER A 203 2.45 -9.27 -17.58
CA SER A 203 3.40 -8.21 -17.20
C SER A 203 4.32 -8.66 -16.04
N ILE A 204 5.54 -8.10 -16.01
CA ILE A 204 6.45 -8.27 -14.84
C ILE A 204 5.79 -7.68 -13.58
N ALA A 205 5.00 -6.61 -13.71
CA ALA A 205 4.28 -6.01 -12.58
C ALA A 205 3.28 -6.98 -11.94
N ASP A 206 2.52 -7.74 -12.76
CA ASP A 206 1.61 -8.78 -12.26
C ASP A 206 2.37 -9.94 -11.63
N LEU A 207 3.50 -10.33 -12.21
CA LEU A 207 4.37 -11.38 -11.63
C LEU A 207 4.94 -10.95 -10.27
N ILE A 208 5.35 -9.68 -10.11
CA ILE A 208 5.77 -9.13 -8.81
C ILE A 208 4.62 -9.22 -7.81
N SER A 209 3.42 -8.76 -8.20
CA SER A 209 2.23 -8.80 -7.36
C SER A 209 1.88 -10.23 -6.94
N TYR A 210 1.95 -11.16 -7.86
CA TYR A 210 1.73 -12.59 -7.61
C TYR A 210 2.75 -13.14 -6.59
N ARG A 211 4.04 -12.85 -6.77
CA ARG A 211 5.11 -13.31 -5.86
C ARG A 211 4.98 -12.71 -4.47
N LEU A 212 4.64 -11.42 -4.35
CA LEU A 212 4.40 -10.77 -3.06
C LEU A 212 3.28 -11.47 -2.26
N GLN A 213 2.27 -12.01 -2.95
CA GLN A 213 1.14 -12.72 -2.33
C GLN A 213 1.45 -14.18 -2.00
N HIS A 214 2.27 -14.88 -2.80
CA HIS A 214 2.45 -16.33 -2.73
C HIS A 214 3.80 -16.76 -2.14
N ASP A 215 4.86 -15.98 -2.32
CA ASP A 215 6.16 -16.30 -1.75
C ASP A 215 6.27 -15.85 -0.29
N ARG A 216 6.92 -16.68 0.53
CA ARG A 216 7.31 -16.28 1.87
C ARG A 216 8.76 -15.79 1.86
N PHE A 217 8.97 -14.53 2.24
CA PHE A 217 10.29 -13.91 2.33
C PHE A 217 10.57 -13.21 3.67
N VAL A 218 9.60 -13.24 4.59
CA VAL A 218 9.75 -12.70 5.95
C VAL A 218 9.72 -13.85 6.96
N TYR A 219 10.76 -13.97 7.76
CA TYR A 219 10.94 -15.07 8.70
C TYR A 219 11.12 -14.54 10.11
N ARG A 220 10.46 -15.19 11.09
CA ARG A 220 10.58 -14.87 12.52
C ARG A 220 11.91 -15.39 13.02
N GLU A 221 12.71 -14.51 13.64
CA GLU A 221 14.02 -14.83 14.21
C GLU A 221 13.98 -14.93 15.73
N SER A 222 13.21 -14.08 16.40
CA SER A 222 13.22 -14.00 17.86
C SER A 222 11.90 -13.47 18.42
N VAL A 223 11.65 -13.81 19.69
CA VAL A 223 10.51 -13.29 20.47
C VAL A 223 10.96 -13.06 21.90
N CYS A 224 10.59 -11.91 22.49
CA CYS A 224 10.82 -11.64 23.90
C CYS A 224 9.71 -10.79 24.53
N GLN A 225 9.69 -10.73 25.88
CA GLN A 225 8.85 -9.79 26.60
C GLN A 225 9.36 -8.37 26.40
N PHE A 226 8.43 -7.43 26.25
CA PHE A 226 8.73 -6.03 26.00
C PHE A 226 7.91 -5.13 26.92
N PRO A 227 8.32 -4.97 28.19
CA PRO A 227 7.73 -3.96 29.08
C PRO A 227 8.08 -2.56 28.56
N SER A 228 7.08 -1.72 28.39
CA SER A 228 7.24 -0.35 27.89
C SER A 228 6.43 0.63 28.72
N GLN A 229 6.71 1.92 28.56
CA GLN A 229 5.89 2.98 29.19
C GLN A 229 4.43 3.01 28.70
N PHE A 230 4.11 2.25 27.65
CA PHE A 230 2.78 2.15 27.06
C PHE A 230 2.03 0.90 27.49
N GLY A 231 2.68 -0.03 28.21
CA GLY A 231 2.14 -1.29 28.69
C GLY A 231 3.06 -2.49 28.49
N GLU A 232 2.54 -3.67 28.76
CA GLU A 232 3.24 -4.95 28.65
C GLU A 232 2.93 -5.59 27.30
N PHE A 233 3.96 -5.75 26.47
CA PHE A 233 3.87 -6.34 25.13
C PHE A 233 4.83 -7.52 24.99
N LYS A 234 4.70 -8.24 23.87
CA LYS A 234 5.75 -9.11 23.32
C LYS A 234 6.28 -8.49 22.05
N ILE A 235 7.60 -8.53 21.85
CA ILE A 235 8.21 -8.08 20.60
C ILE A 235 8.71 -9.29 19.82
N TYR A 236 8.37 -9.32 18.54
CA TYR A 236 8.77 -10.34 17.58
C TYR A 236 9.70 -9.67 16.57
N ALA A 237 10.88 -10.24 16.38
CA ALA A 237 11.82 -9.79 15.36
C ALA A 237 11.71 -10.69 14.12
N TYR A 238 11.67 -10.05 12.96
CA TYR A 238 11.56 -10.68 11.66
C TYR A 238 12.71 -10.23 10.76
N ARG A 239 13.19 -11.13 9.92
CA ARG A 239 14.19 -10.85 8.89
C ARG A 239 13.58 -11.04 7.51
N ASN A 240 13.83 -10.06 6.61
CA ASN A 240 13.50 -10.17 5.21
C ASN A 240 14.64 -10.84 4.45
N ALA A 241 14.38 -11.97 3.82
CA ALA A 241 15.39 -12.74 3.07
C ALA A 241 15.84 -12.04 1.76
N LEU A 242 15.11 -11.02 1.29
CA LEU A 242 15.46 -10.32 0.04
C LEU A 242 16.60 -9.29 0.22
N ASP A 243 16.70 -8.67 1.41
CA ASP A 243 17.64 -7.57 1.67
C ASP A 243 18.26 -7.60 3.08
N ASN A 244 17.96 -8.64 3.86
CA ASN A 244 18.35 -8.80 5.26
C ASN A 244 17.85 -7.69 6.20
N THR A 245 16.85 -6.91 5.78
CA THR A 245 16.23 -5.89 6.62
C THR A 245 15.47 -6.56 7.77
N GLU A 246 15.58 -5.99 8.97
CA GLU A 246 14.89 -6.47 10.15
C GLU A 246 13.61 -5.66 10.40
N HIS A 247 12.51 -6.33 10.69
CA HIS A 247 11.23 -5.73 11.03
C HIS A 247 10.76 -6.19 12.40
N LEU A 248 9.85 -5.45 13.02
CA LEU A 248 9.35 -5.78 14.35
C LEU A 248 7.82 -5.87 14.35
N ALA A 249 7.29 -6.77 15.18
CA ALA A 249 5.89 -6.74 15.57
C ALA A 249 5.81 -6.60 17.10
N ILE A 250 5.15 -5.54 17.57
CA ILE A 250 4.89 -5.27 18.98
C ILE A 250 3.47 -5.72 19.26
N VAL A 251 3.32 -6.82 20.00
CA VAL A 251 2.10 -7.61 20.11
C VAL A 251 1.53 -7.56 21.52
N LYS A 252 0.22 -7.30 21.61
CA LYS A 252 -0.58 -7.40 22.83
C LYS A 252 -1.61 -8.50 22.65
N GLY A 253 -1.81 -9.30 23.70
CA GLY A 253 -2.80 -10.38 23.76
C GLY A 253 -2.20 -11.76 23.50
N ASP A 254 -3.06 -12.76 23.57
CA ASP A 254 -2.69 -14.17 23.39
C ASP A 254 -2.74 -14.57 21.91
N PRO A 255 -1.78 -15.38 21.41
CA PRO A 255 -1.79 -15.84 20.01
C PRO A 255 -3.08 -16.53 19.57
N SER A 256 -3.76 -17.26 20.46
CA SER A 256 -5.02 -17.93 20.15
C SER A 256 -6.17 -16.94 19.95
N GLU A 257 -6.17 -15.84 20.68
CA GLU A 257 -7.16 -14.77 20.52
C GLU A 257 -6.88 -13.97 19.25
N LEU A 258 -5.62 -13.67 18.95
CA LEU A 258 -5.22 -13.01 17.69
C LEU A 258 -5.64 -13.80 16.45
N ALA A 259 -5.64 -15.13 16.53
CA ALA A 259 -6.07 -16.01 15.45
C ALA A 259 -7.60 -16.08 15.27
N SER A 260 -8.38 -15.79 16.31
CA SER A 260 -9.83 -16.03 16.35
C SER A 260 -10.69 -14.78 16.43
N LYS A 261 -10.12 -13.63 16.78
CA LYS A 261 -10.83 -12.36 16.97
C LYS A 261 -10.22 -11.26 16.09
N PRO A 262 -11.01 -10.26 15.66
CA PRO A 262 -10.46 -9.08 14.97
C PRO A 262 -9.44 -8.35 15.85
N ALA A 263 -8.21 -8.24 15.39
CA ALA A 263 -7.13 -7.58 16.11
C ALA A 263 -6.98 -6.10 15.68
N LEU A 264 -6.64 -5.21 16.63
CA LEU A 264 -6.19 -3.86 16.29
C LEU A 264 -4.81 -3.91 15.64
N VAL A 265 -4.68 -3.37 14.43
CA VAL A 265 -3.43 -3.42 13.66
C VAL A 265 -2.99 -2.03 13.24
N ARG A 266 -1.74 -1.68 13.58
CA ARG A 266 -1.06 -0.51 13.03
C ARG A 266 0.12 -0.93 12.18
N MET A 267 0.09 -0.60 10.90
CA MET A 267 1.27 -0.67 10.03
C MET A 267 2.05 0.63 10.17
N HIS A 268 3.19 0.60 10.86
CA HIS A 268 4.04 1.77 11.10
C HIS A 268 5.32 1.65 10.29
N SER A 269 5.58 2.60 9.39
CA SER A 269 6.88 2.68 8.70
C SER A 269 7.84 3.51 9.54
N GLU A 270 9.05 3.01 9.71
CA GLU A 270 10.13 3.65 10.46
C GLU A 270 10.31 5.13 10.08
N CYS A 271 10.50 5.94 11.09
CA CYS A 271 10.88 7.33 10.98
C CYS A 271 11.87 7.67 12.10
N LEU A 272 13.15 7.36 11.90
CA LEU A 272 14.18 7.54 12.93
C LEU A 272 14.16 8.95 13.52
N THR A 273 14.04 9.97 12.66
CA THR A 273 14.01 11.37 13.10
C THR A 273 12.80 11.69 13.98
N GLY A 274 11.63 11.15 13.63
CA GLY A 274 10.39 11.33 14.41
C GLY A 274 10.34 10.38 15.61
N ASP A 275 10.42 9.07 15.37
CA ASP A 275 10.18 8.05 16.40
C ASP A 275 11.20 8.08 17.52
N ALA A 276 12.50 8.17 17.18
CA ALA A 276 13.60 8.13 18.15
C ALA A 276 14.10 9.53 18.53
N LEU A 277 14.38 10.40 17.54
CA LEU A 277 15.03 11.69 17.80
C LEU A 277 14.06 12.83 18.13
N GLY A 278 12.74 12.61 18.02
CA GLY A 278 11.72 13.58 18.43
C GLY A 278 11.58 14.79 17.51
N SER A 279 11.83 14.61 16.20
CA SER A 279 11.64 15.67 15.21
C SER A 279 10.19 16.17 15.22
N LEU A 280 10.02 17.48 15.21
CA LEU A 280 8.72 18.14 15.11
C LEU A 280 8.23 18.31 13.67
N ARG A 281 9.05 17.96 12.66
CA ARG A 281 8.69 18.05 11.23
C ARG A 281 7.61 17.03 10.80
N CYS A 282 7.32 16.03 11.63
CA CYS A 282 6.33 15.00 11.34
C CYS A 282 5.57 14.57 12.60
N ASP A 283 4.49 13.85 12.40
CA ASP A 283 3.61 13.29 13.43
C ASP A 283 3.92 11.82 13.78
N CYS A 284 5.02 11.23 13.27
CA CYS A 284 5.29 9.79 13.34
C CYS A 284 5.37 9.27 14.77
N ARG A 285 6.16 9.93 15.66
CA ARG A 285 6.26 9.55 17.08
C ARG A 285 4.90 9.53 17.76
N MET A 286 4.11 10.58 17.57
CA MET A 286 2.79 10.70 18.19
C MET A 286 1.87 9.61 17.69
N GLN A 287 1.90 9.28 16.40
CA GLN A 287 1.14 8.19 15.81
C GLN A 287 1.54 6.82 16.40
N LEU A 288 2.85 6.56 16.54
CA LEU A 288 3.34 5.31 17.12
C LEU A 288 2.88 5.16 18.58
N GLN A 289 3.04 6.20 19.37
CA GLN A 289 2.65 6.22 20.78
C GLN A 289 1.14 6.07 20.96
N ALA A 290 0.34 6.77 20.15
CA ALA A 290 -1.11 6.67 20.20
C ALA A 290 -1.59 5.25 19.82
N ALA A 291 -1.01 4.64 18.78
CA ALA A 291 -1.33 3.28 18.38
C ALA A 291 -1.00 2.26 19.48
N LEU A 292 0.15 2.38 20.15
CA LEU A 292 0.52 1.51 21.27
C LEU A 292 -0.46 1.65 22.44
N LYS A 293 -0.86 2.89 22.78
CA LYS A 293 -1.86 3.14 23.84
C LYS A 293 -3.24 2.55 23.49
N MET A 294 -3.67 2.72 22.23
CA MET A 294 -4.95 2.15 21.77
C MET A 294 -4.95 0.63 21.85
N ILE A 295 -3.86 -0.02 21.44
CA ILE A 295 -3.71 -1.48 21.47
C ILE A 295 -3.63 -1.98 22.92
N GLU A 296 -2.91 -1.29 23.81
CA GLU A 296 -2.87 -1.64 25.23
C GLU A 296 -4.26 -1.55 25.86
N ALA A 297 -4.99 -0.47 25.62
CA ALA A 297 -6.34 -0.28 26.15
C ALA A 297 -7.34 -1.32 25.62
N HIS A 298 -7.18 -1.73 24.35
CA HIS A 298 -8.02 -2.75 23.72
C HIS A 298 -7.68 -4.18 24.22
N GLY A 299 -6.43 -4.40 24.61
CA GLY A 299 -5.95 -5.70 25.11
C GLY A 299 -5.58 -6.71 24.03
N LEU A 300 -5.89 -6.45 22.74
CA LEU A 300 -5.61 -7.36 21.62
C LEU A 300 -5.20 -6.59 20.36
N GLY A 301 -3.98 -6.79 19.90
CA GLY A 301 -3.53 -6.13 18.68
C GLY A 301 -2.01 -6.14 18.45
N VAL A 302 -1.59 -5.49 17.37
CA VAL A 302 -0.19 -5.44 16.95
C VAL A 302 0.17 -4.12 16.27
N VAL A 303 1.34 -3.57 16.62
CA VAL A 303 2.04 -2.59 15.81
C VAL A 303 3.10 -3.34 14.98
N VAL A 304 2.93 -3.38 13.67
CA VAL A 304 3.96 -3.86 12.74
C VAL A 304 4.85 -2.68 12.38
N TYR A 305 6.09 -2.71 12.88
CA TYR A 305 7.09 -1.66 12.65
C TYR A 305 8.00 -2.07 11.49
N LEU A 306 7.79 -1.43 10.33
CA LEU A 306 8.50 -1.72 9.09
C LEU A 306 9.67 -0.77 8.90
N ARG A 307 10.87 -1.29 8.74
CA ARG A 307 12.07 -0.52 8.46
C ARG A 307 12.11 -0.08 7.00
N GLN A 308 11.30 0.94 6.71
CA GLN A 308 11.12 1.57 5.39
C GLN A 308 11.24 3.09 5.54
N GLU A 309 12.42 3.54 5.99
CA GLU A 309 12.71 4.94 6.28
C GLU A 309 12.49 5.84 5.05
N GLY A 310 11.95 7.03 5.29
CA GLY A 310 11.76 8.03 4.24
C GLY A 310 10.78 7.61 3.14
N ARG A 311 9.80 6.76 3.42
CA ARG A 311 8.90 6.12 2.44
C ARG A 311 9.64 5.20 1.46
N GLY A 312 10.70 4.54 1.93
CA GLY A 312 11.50 3.61 1.14
C GLY A 312 12.75 4.21 0.49
N ILE A 313 12.96 5.54 0.56
CA ILE A 313 14.15 6.18 -0.02
C ILE A 313 15.37 6.16 0.91
N GLY A 314 15.21 5.74 2.14
CA GLY A 314 16.24 5.67 3.17
C GLY A 314 16.53 7.00 3.88
N LEU A 315 17.26 6.93 5.00
CA LEU A 315 17.51 8.08 5.89
C LEU A 315 18.29 9.20 5.19
N VAL A 316 19.35 8.87 4.45
CA VAL A 316 20.21 9.89 3.81
C VAL A 316 19.42 10.72 2.78
N ASN A 317 18.62 10.06 1.94
CA ASN A 317 17.82 10.76 0.93
C ASN A 317 16.67 11.55 1.57
N LYS A 318 16.10 11.04 2.68
CA LYS A 318 15.14 11.81 3.48
C LYS A 318 15.74 13.11 4.03
N LEU A 319 16.98 13.09 4.52
CA LEU A 319 17.65 14.31 4.99
C LEU A 319 17.93 15.29 3.83
N LYS A 320 18.28 14.78 2.63
CA LYS A 320 18.38 15.63 1.42
C LYS A 320 17.00 16.22 1.06
N ALA A 321 15.91 15.45 1.19
CA ALA A 321 14.56 15.94 0.98
C ALA A 321 14.21 17.06 1.98
N TYR A 322 14.64 16.97 3.25
CA TYR A 322 14.48 18.04 4.23
C TYR A 322 15.16 19.33 3.78
N THR A 323 16.39 19.26 3.22
CA THR A 323 17.07 20.43 2.66
C THR A 323 16.26 21.08 1.54
N LEU A 324 15.66 20.29 0.66
CA LEU A 324 14.80 20.79 -0.41
C LEU A 324 13.50 21.41 0.14
N GLN A 325 12.93 20.83 1.20
CA GLN A 325 11.76 21.40 1.89
C GLN A 325 12.09 22.74 2.57
N ASP A 326 13.28 22.90 3.13
CA ASP A 326 13.76 24.18 3.69
C ASP A 326 13.90 25.27 2.59
N MET A 327 14.00 24.86 1.31
CA MET A 327 13.98 25.75 0.15
C MET A 327 12.56 25.99 -0.41
N GLY A 328 11.50 25.48 0.24
CA GLY A 328 10.12 25.74 -0.10
C GLY A 328 9.40 24.63 -0.89
N LEU A 329 10.07 23.50 -1.22
CA LEU A 329 9.40 22.35 -1.84
C LEU A 329 8.56 21.61 -0.80
N ASP A 330 7.47 20.97 -1.24
CA ASP A 330 6.78 20.04 -0.36
C ASP A 330 7.43 18.63 -0.39
N THR A 331 6.89 17.71 0.43
CA THR A 331 7.48 16.35 0.58
C THR A 331 7.44 15.54 -0.73
N VAL A 332 6.42 15.71 -1.57
CA VAL A 332 6.27 14.98 -2.85
C VAL A 332 7.26 15.55 -3.86
N GLU A 333 7.25 16.86 -4.04
CA GLU A 333 8.16 17.57 -4.94
C GLU A 333 9.64 17.33 -4.60
N ALA A 334 9.96 17.29 -3.30
CA ALA A 334 11.33 17.00 -2.84
C ALA A 334 11.76 15.56 -3.22
N ASN A 335 10.88 14.57 -3.12
CA ASN A 335 11.18 13.20 -3.53
C ASN A 335 11.36 13.09 -5.05
N GLU A 336 10.46 13.69 -5.83
CA GLU A 336 10.53 13.68 -7.29
C GLU A 336 11.80 14.40 -7.79
N ARG A 337 12.18 15.50 -7.15
CA ARG A 337 13.43 16.22 -7.45
C ARG A 337 14.68 15.37 -7.19
N LEU A 338 14.62 14.42 -6.27
CA LEU A 338 15.68 13.44 -5.98
C LEU A 338 15.61 12.20 -6.89
N GLY A 339 14.66 12.12 -7.81
CA GLY A 339 14.48 11.01 -8.74
C GLY A 339 13.69 9.82 -8.14
N PHE A 340 12.94 10.04 -7.05
CA PHE A 340 12.12 9.00 -6.42
C PHE A 340 10.63 9.28 -6.61
N PRO A 341 9.80 8.25 -6.78
CA PRO A 341 8.35 8.40 -6.71
C PRO A 341 7.90 8.87 -5.32
N ALA A 342 6.68 9.36 -5.23
CA ALA A 342 6.09 9.92 -4.01
C ALA A 342 6.06 8.93 -2.82
N ASP A 343 5.92 7.63 -3.09
CA ASP A 343 5.83 6.58 -2.07
C ASP A 343 6.27 5.22 -2.64
N LEU A 344 7.38 4.67 -2.11
CA LEU A 344 7.96 3.37 -2.48
C LEU A 344 7.66 2.27 -1.44
N ARG A 345 6.80 2.54 -0.45
CA ARG A 345 6.55 1.56 0.62
C ARG A 345 5.77 0.37 0.10
N ASP A 346 6.25 -0.82 0.48
CA ASP A 346 5.56 -2.08 0.33
C ASP A 346 4.96 -2.53 1.67
N TYR A 347 3.69 -2.90 1.66
CA TYR A 347 2.97 -3.41 2.83
C TYR A 347 2.84 -4.94 2.84
N GLY A 348 3.28 -5.62 1.79
CA GLY A 348 3.28 -7.09 1.69
C GLY A 348 4.11 -7.77 2.78
N MET A 349 5.27 -7.19 3.14
CA MET A 349 6.06 -7.64 4.29
C MET A 349 5.25 -7.62 5.59
N GLY A 350 4.50 -6.55 5.80
CA GLY A 350 3.63 -6.44 6.97
C GLY A 350 2.50 -7.45 6.95
N ALA A 351 1.92 -7.73 5.79
CA ALA A 351 0.90 -8.76 5.63
C ALA A 351 1.45 -10.16 5.96
N GLN A 352 2.67 -10.46 5.53
CA GLN A 352 3.34 -11.73 5.87
C GLN A 352 3.62 -11.86 7.37
N ILE A 353 4.01 -10.78 8.05
CA ILE A 353 4.15 -10.75 9.51
C ILE A 353 2.81 -11.04 10.20
N LEU A 354 1.72 -10.41 9.75
CA LEU A 354 0.38 -10.67 10.30
C LEU A 354 -0.06 -12.12 10.07
N ASN A 355 0.20 -12.68 8.90
CA ASN A 355 -0.08 -14.08 8.60
C ASN A 355 0.73 -15.05 9.48
N ASP A 356 2.01 -14.75 9.73
CA ASP A 356 2.86 -15.54 10.64
C ASP A 356 2.37 -15.49 12.09
N LEU A 357 1.74 -14.38 12.50
CA LEU A 357 1.05 -14.24 13.78
C LEU A 357 -0.35 -14.86 13.77
N SER A 358 -0.77 -15.52 12.68
CA SER A 358 -2.08 -16.13 12.46
C SER A 358 -3.26 -15.15 12.49
N ILE A 359 -3.01 -13.86 12.34
CA ILE A 359 -4.04 -12.82 12.30
C ILE A 359 -4.71 -12.86 10.92
N LYS A 360 -6.05 -13.02 10.91
CA LYS A 360 -6.87 -13.08 9.69
C LYS A 360 -7.80 -11.90 9.55
N GLN A 361 -8.37 -11.43 10.65
CA GLN A 361 -9.31 -10.32 10.70
C GLN A 361 -8.65 -9.14 11.42
N ILE A 362 -8.65 -7.98 10.78
CA ILE A 362 -7.98 -6.79 11.30
C ILE A 362 -8.90 -5.58 11.35
N ARG A 363 -8.80 -4.83 12.46
CA ARG A 363 -9.28 -3.46 12.59
C ARG A 363 -8.08 -2.55 12.36
N LEU A 364 -7.99 -1.94 11.18
CA LEU A 364 -6.78 -1.25 10.74
C LEU A 364 -6.73 0.20 11.22
N ILE A 365 -5.77 0.52 12.08
CA ILE A 365 -5.51 1.90 12.54
C ILE A 365 -4.76 2.65 11.45
N THR A 366 -5.47 3.44 10.63
CA THR A 366 -4.84 4.19 9.52
C THR A 366 -5.67 5.37 9.04
N ASN A 367 -4.97 6.42 8.60
CA ASN A 367 -5.53 7.52 7.82
C ASN A 367 -5.13 7.44 6.32
N ASN A 368 -4.35 6.42 5.93
CA ASN A 368 -3.87 6.27 4.56
C ASN A 368 -4.65 5.18 3.82
N PRO A 369 -5.50 5.52 2.82
CA PRO A 369 -6.27 4.52 2.07
C PRO A 369 -5.38 3.56 1.27
N ARG A 370 -4.16 3.96 0.87
CA ARG A 370 -3.20 3.07 0.20
C ARG A 370 -2.79 1.87 1.06
N LYS A 371 -2.80 2.01 2.41
CA LYS A 371 -2.53 0.89 3.31
C LYS A 371 -3.62 -0.17 3.26
N ILE A 372 -4.87 0.24 3.03
CA ILE A 372 -6.00 -0.68 2.86
C ILE A 372 -5.83 -1.46 1.56
N ALA A 373 -5.56 -0.76 0.46
CA ALA A 373 -5.34 -1.39 -0.85
C ALA A 373 -4.13 -2.33 -0.83
N GLY A 374 -3.01 -1.90 -0.21
CA GLY A 374 -1.77 -2.68 -0.13
C GLY A 374 -1.84 -3.94 0.74
N LEU A 375 -2.89 -4.13 1.54
CA LEU A 375 -3.12 -5.34 2.33
C LEU A 375 -4.14 -6.30 1.71
N LYS A 376 -4.92 -5.84 0.72
CA LYS A 376 -5.82 -6.71 -0.05
C LYS A 376 -5.01 -7.74 -0.84
N GLY A 377 -5.52 -8.96 -0.93
CA GLY A 377 -4.86 -10.03 -1.67
C GLY A 377 -3.93 -10.93 -0.85
N TYR A 378 -3.61 -10.56 0.40
CA TYR A 378 -2.76 -11.36 1.29
C TYR A 378 -3.54 -12.28 2.23
N GLY A 379 -4.83 -12.52 1.97
CA GLY A 379 -5.68 -13.34 2.82
C GLY A 379 -6.06 -12.69 4.16
N LEU A 380 -5.93 -11.36 4.26
CA LEU A 380 -6.34 -10.55 5.40
C LEU A 380 -7.71 -9.92 5.13
N GLU A 381 -8.63 -10.04 6.07
CA GLU A 381 -9.92 -9.38 6.07
C GLU A 381 -9.85 -8.10 6.90
N ILE A 382 -10.05 -6.95 6.27
CA ILE A 382 -10.14 -5.66 6.97
C ILE A 382 -11.60 -5.46 7.34
N VAL A 383 -11.94 -5.74 8.60
CA VAL A 383 -13.32 -5.65 9.11
C VAL A 383 -13.69 -4.21 9.48
N ASP A 384 -12.71 -3.39 9.82
CA ASP A 384 -12.93 -1.99 10.21
C ASP A 384 -11.67 -1.14 10.04
N ARG A 385 -11.86 0.17 9.89
CA ARG A 385 -10.80 1.18 9.86
C ARG A 385 -10.97 2.16 11.02
N LEU A 386 -9.94 2.30 11.85
CA LEU A 386 -9.91 3.29 12.91
C LEU A 386 -8.99 4.46 12.49
N PRO A 387 -9.48 5.69 12.56
CA PRO A 387 -8.65 6.87 12.34
C PRO A 387 -7.65 7.04 13.48
N LEU A 388 -6.50 7.59 13.17
CA LEU A 388 -5.48 7.99 14.15
C LEU A 388 -5.29 9.49 14.07
N LEU A 389 -6.06 10.21 14.85
CA LEU A 389 -6.03 11.67 14.89
C LEU A 389 -4.88 12.13 15.78
N ILE A 390 -4.02 12.96 15.22
CA ILE A 390 -2.91 13.63 15.93
C ILE A 390 -3.07 15.12 15.69
N GLU A 391 -3.02 15.89 16.75
CA GLU A 391 -3.06 17.35 16.69
C GLU A 391 -1.90 17.88 15.86
N ALA A 392 -2.19 18.80 14.96
CA ALA A 392 -1.18 19.51 14.19
C ALA A 392 -0.39 20.45 15.13
N THR A 393 0.88 20.62 14.85
CA THR A 393 1.73 21.60 15.49
C THR A 393 2.17 22.65 14.46
N ASP A 394 2.64 23.81 14.89
CA ASP A 394 3.16 24.85 13.99
C ASP A 394 4.24 24.34 13.04
N TYR A 395 5.00 23.32 13.47
CA TYR A 395 6.10 22.74 12.70
C TYR A 395 5.69 21.66 11.70
N ASN A 396 4.53 21.00 11.87
CA ASN A 396 4.10 19.88 11.02
C ASN A 396 2.79 20.15 10.26
N SER A 397 2.15 21.30 10.45
CA SER A 397 0.90 21.66 9.79
C SER A 397 0.97 21.58 8.27
N GLN A 398 2.04 22.12 7.67
CA GLN A 398 2.27 22.05 6.22
C GLN A 398 2.51 20.60 5.74
N TYR A 399 3.22 19.79 6.50
CA TYR A 399 3.44 18.37 6.21
C TYR A 399 2.11 17.58 6.23
N LEU A 400 1.25 17.85 7.21
CA LEU A 400 -0.07 17.22 7.29
C LEU A 400 -0.99 17.69 6.15
N ALA A 401 -0.96 18.98 5.79
CA ALA A 401 -1.70 19.50 4.64
C ALA A 401 -1.27 18.82 3.33
N THR A 402 0.03 18.63 3.09
CA THR A 402 0.55 17.89 1.93
C THR A 402 0.08 16.44 1.92
N LYS A 403 0.04 15.77 3.08
CA LYS A 403 -0.50 14.41 3.20
C LYS A 403 -1.98 14.34 2.79
N ALA A 404 -2.79 15.30 3.21
CA ALA A 404 -4.20 15.34 2.85
C ALA A 404 -4.40 15.64 1.36
N GLN A 405 -3.79 16.70 0.86
CA GLN A 405 -4.04 17.23 -0.49
C GLN A 405 -3.40 16.40 -1.60
N LYS A 406 -2.13 15.98 -1.43
CA LYS A 406 -1.37 15.30 -2.49
C LYS A 406 -1.31 13.79 -2.36
N LEU A 407 -1.47 13.25 -1.14
CA LEU A 407 -1.34 11.81 -0.89
C LEU A 407 -2.67 11.12 -0.55
N GLY A 408 -3.77 11.88 -0.55
CA GLY A 408 -5.12 11.37 -0.27
C GLY A 408 -5.26 10.77 1.14
N HIS A 409 -4.44 11.24 2.09
CA HIS A 409 -4.61 10.84 3.48
C HIS A 409 -5.94 11.38 4.00
N LEU A 410 -6.70 10.52 4.64
CA LEU A 410 -7.90 10.87 5.38
C LEU A 410 -7.48 11.51 6.72
N LEU A 411 -6.71 12.58 6.63
CA LEU A 411 -6.46 13.48 7.73
C LEU A 411 -7.65 14.39 7.75
N LEU A 412 -8.63 14.00 8.53
CA LEU A 412 -9.82 14.78 8.75
C LEU A 412 -9.37 16.12 9.36
N GLN A 413 -9.49 17.20 8.63
CA GLN A 413 -10.03 18.38 9.25
C GLN A 413 -11.49 18.02 9.52
N THR A 414 -11.74 17.29 10.60
CA THR A 414 -13.09 17.00 11.07
C THR A 414 -13.58 18.27 11.71
N TYR A 415 -14.66 18.82 11.21
CA TYR A 415 -15.46 19.68 12.06
C TYR A 415 -16.16 18.77 13.07
N LEU A 416 -15.94 19.07 14.34
CA LEU A 416 -16.66 18.46 15.44
C LEU A 416 -17.87 19.34 15.72
N VAL A 417 -19.06 18.83 15.46
CA VAL A 417 -20.27 19.49 15.93
C VAL A 417 -20.64 18.87 17.27
N THR A 418 -20.43 19.64 18.33
CA THR A 418 -20.91 19.29 19.67
C THR A 418 -22.32 19.84 19.81
N VAL A 419 -23.27 18.98 20.08
CA VAL A 419 -24.66 19.35 20.33
C VAL A 419 -24.98 19.12 21.79
N ALA A 420 -25.35 20.16 22.51
CA ALA A 420 -25.84 20.07 23.88
C ALA A 420 -27.35 20.36 23.90
N VAL A 421 -28.11 19.43 24.42
CA VAL A 421 -29.57 19.51 24.54
C VAL A 421 -29.95 19.48 26.01
N SER A 422 -30.66 20.49 26.49
CA SER A 422 -31.14 20.55 27.86
C SER A 422 -32.68 20.48 27.90
N TRP A 423 -33.23 19.68 28.82
CA TRP A 423 -34.66 19.52 29.02
C TRP A 423 -35.14 20.27 30.26
N SER A 424 -36.38 20.78 30.19
CA SER A 424 -37.02 21.55 31.24
C SER A 424 -37.60 20.68 32.38
N GLN A 425 -37.81 19.37 32.13
CA GLN A 425 -38.41 18.45 33.07
C GLN A 425 -37.40 17.37 33.53
N GLY A 426 -36.64 17.63 34.60
CA GLY A 426 -35.94 16.65 35.43
C GLY A 426 -35.05 15.61 34.74
N ALA A 427 -34.48 14.71 35.54
CA ALA A 427 -33.53 13.70 35.09
C ALA A 427 -34.17 12.63 34.17
N ILE A 428 -33.50 12.34 33.05
CA ILE A 428 -33.86 11.23 32.16
C ILE A 428 -33.28 9.93 32.74
N SER A 429 -34.06 8.81 32.73
CA SER A 429 -33.54 7.53 33.21
C SER A 429 -32.38 7.02 32.37
N PRO A 430 -31.46 6.20 32.93
CA PRO A 430 -30.34 5.61 32.20
C PRO A 430 -30.79 4.83 30.96
N GLU A 431 -31.92 4.15 31.00
CA GLU A 431 -32.48 3.38 29.89
C GLU A 431 -32.93 4.31 28.77
N ALA A 432 -33.59 5.41 29.07
CA ALA A 432 -34.01 6.41 28.09
C ALA A 432 -32.82 7.16 27.50
N GLN A 433 -31.73 7.35 28.26
CA GLN A 433 -30.46 7.90 27.75
C GLN A 433 -29.85 6.96 26.72
N GLN A 434 -29.77 5.66 27.01
CA GLN A 434 -29.21 4.68 26.10
C GLN A 434 -30.03 4.56 24.80
N GLU A 435 -31.34 4.53 24.90
CA GLU A 435 -32.23 4.51 23.74
C GLU A 435 -32.02 5.72 22.82
N LYS A 436 -31.84 6.91 23.41
CA LYS A 436 -31.57 8.13 22.65
C LYS A 436 -30.19 8.07 21.97
N LEU A 437 -29.16 7.55 22.66
CA LEU A 437 -27.83 7.38 22.08
C LEU A 437 -27.84 6.42 20.89
N ASP A 438 -28.52 5.28 21.02
CA ASP A 438 -28.61 4.31 19.93
C ASP A 438 -29.37 4.88 18.73
N LYS A 439 -30.38 5.71 18.98
CA LYS A 439 -31.09 6.43 17.92
C LYS A 439 -30.22 7.49 17.23
N ILE A 440 -29.38 8.22 17.98
CA ILE A 440 -28.39 9.17 17.40
C ILE A 440 -27.41 8.42 16.50
N ARG A 441 -26.86 7.30 16.96
CA ARG A 441 -25.94 6.47 16.18
C ARG A 441 -26.58 6.02 14.87
N TYR A 442 -27.79 5.51 14.94
CA TYR A 442 -28.54 5.09 13.75
C TYR A 442 -28.76 6.24 12.77
N LEU A 443 -29.27 7.39 13.24
CA LEU A 443 -29.58 8.55 12.40
C LEU A 443 -28.33 9.22 11.82
N ALA A 444 -27.24 9.28 12.59
CA ALA A 444 -25.97 9.80 12.13
C ALA A 444 -25.43 8.95 10.96
N LYS A 445 -25.52 7.63 11.07
CA LYS A 445 -25.12 6.72 10.00
C LYS A 445 -25.97 6.88 8.73
N GLU A 446 -27.27 7.12 8.86
CA GLU A 446 -28.15 7.40 7.70
C GLU A 446 -27.84 8.72 6.99
N GLN A 447 -27.21 9.67 7.67
CA GLN A 447 -26.84 10.98 7.13
C GLN A 447 -25.35 11.09 6.80
N ASP A 448 -24.62 9.95 6.66
CA ASP A 448 -23.19 9.88 6.39
C ASP A 448 -22.28 10.62 7.41
N PHE A 449 -22.77 10.81 8.64
CA PHE A 449 -21.93 11.31 9.72
C PHE A 449 -21.06 10.19 10.30
N LEU A 450 -19.78 10.52 10.53
CA LEU A 450 -18.87 9.63 11.27
C LEU A 450 -19.23 9.69 12.77
N VAL A 451 -19.83 8.65 13.30
CA VAL A 451 -20.01 8.50 14.73
C VAL A 451 -18.68 8.02 15.29
N GLN A 452 -17.99 8.86 16.05
CA GLN A 452 -16.82 8.42 16.83
C GLN A 452 -17.31 7.54 17.98
N GLU A 453 -17.33 6.25 17.77
CA GLU A 453 -17.35 5.27 18.85
C GLU A 453 -15.91 5.12 19.36
N GLU A 454 -15.67 5.44 20.63
CA GLU A 454 -14.53 4.99 21.43
C GLU A 454 -13.11 5.58 21.19
N ALA A 455 -12.92 6.83 20.86
CA ALA A 455 -11.56 7.39 20.99
C ALA A 455 -11.31 8.27 22.23
N ARG A 456 -12.34 8.71 22.93
CA ARG A 456 -12.25 9.34 24.27
C ARG A 456 -13.52 9.10 25.07
N PRO A 457 -13.43 8.71 26.36
CA PRO A 457 -14.59 8.63 27.25
C PRO A 457 -15.15 10.01 27.68
N ILE A 458 -14.81 11.09 26.97
CA ILE A 458 -15.22 12.46 27.31
C ILE A 458 -16.67 12.74 26.89
N ALA A 459 -17.19 12.09 25.87
CA ALA A 459 -18.55 12.38 25.37
C ALA A 459 -19.67 11.83 26.28
N ILE A 460 -19.39 10.83 27.12
CA ILE A 460 -20.40 10.18 27.98
C ILE A 460 -20.38 10.70 29.42
N ALA A 461 -19.33 11.38 29.86
CA ALA A 461 -19.12 11.75 31.25
C ALA A 461 -19.74 13.11 31.68
N LEU A 462 -20.36 13.87 30.78
CA LEU A 462 -20.97 15.17 31.08
C LEU A 462 -22.49 15.14 31.11
N PHE A 463 -23.10 14.08 31.59
CA PHE A 463 -24.49 14.14 31.98
C PHE A 463 -24.64 14.81 33.34
N SER A 464 -24.98 16.08 33.34
CA SER A 464 -25.82 16.55 34.46
C SER A 464 -27.23 16.02 34.22
N ASN A 465 -27.97 15.82 35.31
CA ASN A 465 -29.31 15.15 35.32
C ASN A 465 -30.34 15.66 34.28
N SER A 466 -30.00 16.65 33.45
CA SER A 466 -30.90 17.31 32.49
C SER A 466 -30.28 17.66 31.14
N GLN A 467 -29.06 17.22 30.86
CA GLN A 467 -28.37 17.55 29.58
C GLN A 467 -27.87 16.30 28.86
N LEU A 468 -28.04 16.28 27.54
CA LEU A 468 -27.43 15.31 26.63
C LEU A 468 -26.43 16.06 25.73
N ILE A 469 -25.18 15.64 25.74
CA ILE A 469 -24.14 16.20 24.85
C ILE A 469 -23.70 15.07 23.94
N PHE A 470 -23.70 15.30 22.63
CA PHE A 470 -23.18 14.36 21.67
C PHE A 470 -22.35 15.09 20.61
N HIS A 471 -21.43 14.36 20.01
CA HIS A 471 -20.53 14.89 19.00
C HIS A 471 -20.78 14.18 17.67
N LEU A 472 -20.89 14.96 16.59
CA LEU A 472 -21.00 14.48 15.22
C LEU A 472 -19.75 14.92 14.46
N GLY A 473 -19.04 13.97 13.87
CA GLY A 473 -17.90 14.23 12.99
C GLY A 473 -18.29 14.10 11.51
N PHE A 474 -17.73 14.91 10.64
CA PHE A 474 -17.89 14.76 9.19
C PHE A 474 -16.62 15.16 8.45
N ASP A 475 -16.44 14.61 7.25
CA ASP A 475 -15.27 14.83 6.41
C ASP A 475 -15.41 16.13 5.60
N GLN A 476 -14.37 16.96 5.68
CA GLN A 476 -14.29 18.24 4.96
C GLN A 476 -14.04 18.08 3.45
N SER A 477 -13.69 16.88 2.98
CA SER A 477 -13.36 16.66 1.55
C SER A 477 -14.48 17.06 0.59
N ASN A 478 -15.71 17.16 1.07
CA ASN A 478 -16.89 17.53 0.30
C ASN A 478 -17.37 18.97 0.56
N LEU A 479 -16.63 19.77 1.35
CA LEU A 479 -17.02 21.13 1.68
C LEU A 479 -16.50 22.11 0.64
N ALA A 480 -17.38 22.71 -0.12
CA ALA A 480 -17.05 23.70 -1.14
C ALA A 480 -16.61 25.07 -0.58
N SER A 481 -16.81 25.34 0.72
CA SER A 481 -16.43 26.60 1.37
C SER A 481 -16.05 26.41 2.83
N ALA A 482 -15.14 27.27 3.33
CA ALA A 482 -14.75 27.29 4.75
C ALA A 482 -15.89 27.72 5.70
N ASN A 483 -16.99 28.28 5.17
CA ASN A 483 -18.11 28.83 5.94
C ASN A 483 -19.41 28.07 5.70
N TRP A 484 -19.35 26.75 5.43
CA TRP A 484 -20.50 25.90 5.14
C TRP A 484 -21.62 25.98 6.22
N TYR A 485 -21.25 26.20 7.48
CA TYR A 485 -22.17 26.34 8.61
C TYR A 485 -22.99 27.64 8.57
N GLN A 486 -22.64 28.59 7.73
CA GLN A 486 -23.41 29.80 7.45
C GLN A 486 -24.43 29.59 6.34
N ASP A 487 -24.33 28.50 5.58
CA ASP A 487 -25.25 28.14 4.52
C ASP A 487 -26.30 27.13 5.04
N CYS A 488 -27.46 27.63 5.37
CA CYS A 488 -28.58 26.82 5.84
C CYS A 488 -29.06 25.75 4.86
N THR A 489 -28.68 25.82 3.60
CA THR A 489 -29.03 24.82 2.59
C THR A 489 -27.98 23.72 2.50
N HIS A 490 -26.84 23.86 3.22
CA HIS A 490 -25.76 22.90 3.15
C HIS A 490 -26.19 21.52 3.68
N PRO A 491 -25.91 20.41 2.96
CA PRO A 491 -26.42 19.08 3.29
C PRO A 491 -26.07 18.61 4.70
N TYR A 492 -24.89 18.93 5.23
CA TYR A 492 -24.49 18.54 6.59
C TYR A 492 -25.27 19.28 7.66
N LEU A 493 -25.47 20.59 7.52
CA LEU A 493 -26.30 21.34 8.48
C LEU A 493 -27.75 20.83 8.45
N GLN A 494 -28.29 20.57 7.28
CA GLN A 494 -29.62 19.96 7.14
C GLN A 494 -29.67 18.55 7.74
N GLY A 495 -28.61 17.75 7.61
CA GLY A 495 -28.49 16.44 8.24
C GLY A 495 -28.52 16.52 9.78
N ILE A 496 -27.75 17.45 10.37
CA ILE A 496 -27.75 17.70 11.83
C ILE A 496 -29.17 18.10 12.30
N LEU A 497 -29.79 19.04 11.62
CA LEU A 497 -31.13 19.51 11.96
C LEU A 497 -32.17 18.39 11.87
N LYS A 498 -32.08 17.50 10.87
CA LYS A 498 -32.94 16.32 10.75
C LYS A 498 -32.74 15.32 11.89
N ILE A 499 -31.49 15.10 12.33
CA ILE A 499 -31.19 14.25 13.49
C ILE A 499 -31.88 14.82 14.74
N LEU A 500 -31.75 16.11 14.94
CA LEU A 500 -32.36 16.81 16.06
C LEU A 500 -33.90 16.74 16.01
N ASP A 501 -34.52 16.96 14.84
CA ASP A 501 -35.97 16.87 14.64
C ASP A 501 -36.55 15.52 15.06
N GLN A 502 -35.76 14.45 14.95
CA GLN A 502 -36.20 13.09 15.29
C GLN A 502 -35.87 12.67 16.71
N LEU A 503 -34.99 13.41 17.40
CA LEU A 503 -34.53 13.04 18.75
C LEU A 503 -35.36 13.62 19.86
N THR A 504 -36.11 14.67 19.61
CA THR A 504 -36.66 15.51 20.68
C THR A 504 -38.14 15.77 20.51
N ASP A 505 -38.87 15.71 21.63
CA ASP A 505 -40.15 16.40 21.76
C ASP A 505 -39.84 17.87 22.10
N TRP A 506 -39.97 18.72 21.11
CA TRP A 506 -39.51 20.13 21.15
C TRP A 506 -40.14 20.94 22.26
N GLN A 507 -41.28 20.51 22.75
CA GLN A 507 -42.01 21.17 23.84
C GLN A 507 -41.29 21.06 25.19
N ASP A 508 -40.42 20.08 25.34
CA ASP A 508 -39.69 19.80 26.60
C ASP A 508 -38.27 20.38 26.60
N LEU A 509 -37.76 20.97 25.49
CA LEU A 509 -36.45 21.58 25.45
C LEU A 509 -36.41 22.93 26.13
N SER A 510 -35.35 23.14 26.92
CA SER A 510 -35.03 24.43 27.55
C SER A 510 -33.89 25.17 26.86
N LEU A 511 -32.98 24.45 26.25
CA LEU A 511 -31.77 24.99 25.59
C LEU A 511 -31.27 24.03 24.55
N LEU A 512 -30.86 24.56 23.40
CA LEU A 512 -30.13 23.87 22.35
C LEU A 512 -28.85 24.66 22.06
N GLU A 513 -27.71 24.01 22.19
CA GLU A 513 -26.42 24.65 21.97
C GLU A 513 -25.61 23.83 20.96
N PHE A 514 -25.07 24.50 19.95
CA PHE A 514 -24.17 23.93 18.98
C PHE A 514 -22.79 24.57 19.14
N LEU A 515 -21.77 23.79 19.20
CA LEU A 515 -20.41 24.21 19.02
C LEU A 515 -19.86 23.52 17.75
N ILE A 516 -19.57 24.32 16.73
CA ILE A 516 -18.95 23.86 15.48
C ILE A 516 -17.50 24.28 15.54
N ALA A 517 -16.59 23.35 15.74
CA ALA A 517 -15.18 23.64 15.86
C ALA A 517 -14.37 22.77 14.86
N PRO A 518 -13.22 23.29 14.35
CA PRO A 518 -12.23 22.41 13.74
C PRO A 518 -11.84 21.31 14.71
N GLY A 519 -11.67 20.07 14.25
CA GLY A 519 -11.38 18.94 15.13
C GLY A 519 -10.02 19.01 15.82
N ASP A 520 -9.14 19.89 15.34
CA ASP A 520 -7.82 20.21 15.85
C ASP A 520 -7.81 21.36 16.90
N ASP A 521 -8.86 22.19 16.92
CA ASP A 521 -9.04 23.26 17.92
C ASP A 521 -10.50 23.36 18.38
N PRO A 522 -10.93 22.49 19.30
CA PRO A 522 -12.29 22.51 19.82
C PRO A 522 -12.66 23.78 20.58
N MET A 523 -11.70 24.67 20.87
CA MET A 523 -11.91 25.94 21.56
C MET A 523 -12.04 27.12 20.59
N SER A 524 -11.62 26.98 19.34
CA SER A 524 -11.81 27.97 18.28
C SER A 524 -12.97 27.55 17.37
N GLY A 525 -14.17 27.84 17.75
CA GLY A 525 -15.33 27.43 16.98
C GLY A 525 -16.47 28.42 17.01
N LEU A 526 -17.48 28.17 16.15
CA LEU A 526 -18.72 28.88 16.16
C LEU A 526 -19.64 28.25 17.20
N GLN A 527 -20.05 29.03 18.20
CA GLN A 527 -21.05 28.63 19.19
C GLN A 527 -22.40 29.28 18.83
N ILE A 528 -23.41 28.45 18.64
CA ILE A 528 -24.79 28.86 18.43
C ILE A 528 -25.61 28.40 19.63
N LYS A 529 -26.31 29.32 20.27
CA LYS A 529 -27.12 29.04 21.46
C LYS A 529 -28.56 29.51 21.21
N LEU A 530 -29.49 28.59 21.34
CA LEU A 530 -30.92 28.82 21.13
C LEU A 530 -31.66 28.58 22.45
N ASP A 531 -32.23 29.66 23.00
CA ASP A 531 -33.07 29.62 24.20
C ASP A 531 -34.49 29.16 23.89
N ARG A 532 -35.29 28.81 24.93
CA ARG A 532 -36.67 28.32 24.82
C ARG A 532 -37.60 29.24 24.01
N GLN A 533 -37.36 30.51 24.03
CA GLN A 533 -38.17 31.49 23.24
C GLN A 533 -38.05 31.31 21.72
N TYR A 534 -36.96 30.70 21.27
CA TYR A 534 -36.66 30.41 19.86
C TYR A 534 -36.98 28.96 19.47
N LEU A 535 -37.20 28.06 20.44
CA LEU A 535 -37.50 26.64 20.22
C LEU A 535 -39.00 26.36 20.00
N THR A 536 -39.75 27.34 19.44
CA THR A 536 -41.18 27.19 19.15
C THR A 536 -41.48 26.42 17.88
N GLN A 537 -40.46 26.17 17.04
CA GLN A 537 -40.56 25.46 15.76
C GLN A 537 -39.51 24.33 15.71
N LYS A 538 -39.65 23.40 14.76
CA LYS A 538 -38.63 22.36 14.54
C LYS A 538 -37.32 22.95 14.03
N PRO A 539 -36.14 22.42 14.41
CA PRO A 539 -34.82 22.94 13.98
C PRO A 539 -34.67 23.10 12.47
N SER A 540 -35.19 22.17 11.67
CA SER A 540 -35.15 22.26 10.20
C SER A 540 -35.87 23.52 9.63
N GLN A 541 -36.68 24.23 10.43
CA GLN A 541 -37.41 25.45 10.06
C GLN A 541 -36.66 26.73 10.46
N PHE A 542 -35.58 26.64 11.24
CA PHE A 542 -34.82 27.81 11.76
C PHE A 542 -33.81 28.42 10.78
N CYS A 543 -33.61 27.84 9.62
CA CYS A 543 -32.56 28.29 8.70
C CYS A 543 -32.54 29.78 8.36
N GLY A 544 -33.70 30.45 8.34
CA GLY A 544 -33.78 31.90 8.06
C GLY A 544 -33.46 32.80 9.26
N GLU A 545 -33.52 32.27 10.49
CA GLU A 545 -33.28 33.05 11.72
C GLU A 545 -31.84 32.88 12.26
N ILE A 546 -31.14 31.83 11.90
CA ILE A 546 -29.72 31.62 12.26
C ILE A 546 -28.83 32.71 11.62
N GLU A 547 -29.15 33.21 10.44
CA GLU A 547 -28.45 34.33 9.79
C GLU A 547 -28.56 35.66 10.55
N SER A 548 -29.55 35.82 11.41
CA SER A 548 -29.84 37.08 12.11
C SER A 548 -29.44 37.11 13.59
N GLN A 549 -29.04 35.98 14.20
CA GLN A 549 -28.79 35.88 15.63
C GLN A 549 -27.38 35.47 15.99
N ILE A 550 -26.73 36.42 16.57
CA ILE A 550 -25.55 36.42 17.49
C ILE A 550 -24.60 35.21 17.34
N ILE A 551 -23.66 35.39 16.44
CA ILE A 551 -22.47 34.58 16.32
C ILE A 551 -21.45 35.08 17.35
N TYR A 552 -21.12 34.29 18.37
CA TYR A 552 -19.97 34.51 19.24
C TYR A 552 -18.76 33.78 18.69
N SER A 553 -17.80 34.48 18.12
CA SER A 553 -16.49 33.91 17.85
C SER A 553 -15.66 33.93 19.15
N PHE A 554 -15.22 32.77 19.62
CA PHE A 554 -14.18 32.70 20.65
C PHE A 554 -12.83 32.88 19.97
N SER A 555 -12.19 34.03 20.19
CA SER A 555 -10.73 34.14 20.01
C SER A 555 -10.08 33.64 21.30
N PRO A 556 -8.98 32.89 21.24
CA PRO A 556 -8.24 32.54 22.44
C PRO A 556 -7.81 33.83 23.13
N LYS A 557 -8.04 33.95 24.43
CA LYS A 557 -7.45 35.01 25.22
C LYS A 557 -5.93 34.90 25.10
N GLN A 558 -5.32 35.91 24.53
CA GLN A 558 -3.90 36.18 24.74
C GLN A 558 -3.72 36.49 26.24
N ASP A 559 -3.11 35.55 26.96
CA ASP A 559 -2.38 35.78 28.21
C ASP A 559 -0.97 35.24 28.03
#